data_d47715bf28b27633c4c52aa639c6221d
#
_entry.id   d47715bf28b27633c4c52aa639c6221d
#
_cell.length_a   1.000
_cell.length_b   1.000
_cell.length_c   1.000
_cell.angle_alpha   90.00
_cell.angle_beta   90.00
_cell.angle_gamma   90.00
#
_symmetry.space_group_name_H-M   'P 1'
#
loop_
_entity.id
_entity.type
_entity.pdbx_description
1 polymer ?
#
loop_
_entity_poly.entity_id
_entity_poly.type
_entity_poly.pdbx_seq_one_letter_code
_entity_poly.pdbx_strand_id
1 'polypeptide(L)'
;KMPQGVRDSINAVGPPLAMPVITAICPVIGMLATGVKVAVHGKMNSLNLISYIAGDFASGKGSIDPVVDAWTSEVKQMDKMYQQQEDEWRAKKRAAKNKKEQPEEPKLPVRCLTLNNTVANLAERLANTEGKHAFSFTPEADTVAQKWKSAMSDFSVMLRQAYDGTSYEREARSADAVNVHIEHLLWNVVMCGTPDALYRVVNNYTDGFQSRIVVARTPDNTFTPLTDNLYVLTPRQQSNILQIAHLLP
;
A
#
# COMPACT_ATOMS: atom_id res chain seq x y z
N LYS A 1 -5.63 7.97 -25.43
CA LYS A 1 -5.03 6.63 -25.66
C LYS A 1 -4.49 6.17 -24.31
N MET A 2 -4.91 5.01 -23.84
CA MET A 2 -4.50 4.49 -22.51
C MET A 2 -3.03 4.02 -22.54
N PRO A 3 -2.21 4.31 -21.51
CA PRO A 3 -0.83 3.84 -21.42
C PRO A 3 -0.73 2.32 -21.48
N GLN A 4 0.39 1.80 -22.03
CA GLN A 4 0.56 0.35 -22.27
C GLN A 4 0.42 -0.48 -21.01
N GLY A 5 1.11 -0.12 -19.91
CA GLY A 5 1.04 -0.88 -18.66
C GLY A 5 -0.38 -0.96 -18.07
N VAL A 6 -1.17 0.12 -18.19
CA VAL A 6 -2.57 0.11 -17.75
C VAL A 6 -3.41 -0.82 -18.63
N ARG A 7 -3.20 -0.81 -19.96
CA ARG A 7 -3.89 -1.75 -20.87
C ARG A 7 -3.53 -3.20 -20.57
N ASP A 8 -2.26 -3.48 -20.35
CA ASP A 8 -1.80 -4.82 -20.02
C ASP A 8 -2.39 -5.31 -18.69
N SER A 9 -2.50 -4.42 -17.70
CA SER A 9 -3.17 -4.71 -16.42
C SER A 9 -4.67 -5.05 -16.61
N ILE A 10 -5.38 -4.28 -17.44
CA ILE A 10 -6.79 -4.56 -17.75
C ILE A 10 -6.94 -5.88 -18.50
N ASN A 11 -6.10 -6.11 -19.50
CA ASN A 11 -6.16 -7.34 -20.29
C ASN A 11 -5.86 -8.59 -19.47
N ALA A 12 -5.05 -8.45 -18.41
CA ALA A 12 -4.73 -9.56 -17.51
C ALA A 12 -5.91 -9.99 -16.63
N VAL A 13 -6.85 -9.08 -16.32
CA VAL A 13 -8.00 -9.37 -15.45
C VAL A 13 -9.33 -9.42 -16.21
N GLY A 14 -9.34 -8.97 -17.45
CA GLY A 14 -10.52 -8.90 -18.32
C GLY A 14 -11.41 -7.67 -18.09
N PRO A 15 -12.30 -7.39 -19.07
CA PRO A 15 -13.15 -6.19 -19.06
C PRO A 15 -14.01 -6.01 -17.80
N PRO A 16 -14.58 -7.06 -17.20
CA PRO A 16 -15.42 -6.91 -15.99
C PRO A 16 -14.67 -6.34 -14.80
N LEU A 17 -13.35 -6.59 -14.70
CA LEU A 17 -12.50 -6.10 -13.62
C LEU A 17 -11.64 -4.88 -14.01
N ALA A 18 -11.92 -4.26 -15.17
CA ALA A 18 -11.15 -3.12 -15.66
C ALA A 18 -11.12 -1.95 -14.66
N MET A 19 -12.28 -1.53 -14.13
CA MET A 19 -12.32 -0.45 -13.14
C MET A 19 -11.69 -0.85 -11.80
N PRO A 20 -11.96 -2.01 -11.21
CA PRO A 20 -11.24 -2.50 -10.04
C PRO A 20 -9.72 -2.49 -10.19
N VAL A 21 -9.18 -3.02 -11.30
CA VAL A 21 -7.72 -3.07 -11.48
C VAL A 21 -7.12 -1.67 -11.69
N ILE A 22 -7.78 -0.79 -12.44
CA ILE A 22 -7.33 0.62 -12.58
C ILE A 22 -7.28 1.28 -11.20
N THR A 23 -8.33 1.13 -10.41
CA THR A 23 -8.41 1.70 -9.06
C THR A 23 -7.30 1.15 -8.15
N ALA A 24 -6.93 -0.13 -8.29
CA ALA A 24 -5.85 -0.73 -7.52
C ALA A 24 -4.45 -0.27 -7.97
N ILE A 25 -4.21 -0.12 -9.28
CA ILE A 25 -2.87 0.28 -9.76
C ILE A 25 -2.61 1.78 -9.65
N CYS A 26 -3.62 2.64 -9.53
CA CYS A 26 -3.41 4.09 -9.34
C CYS A 26 -2.53 4.41 -8.11
N PRO A 27 -2.80 3.87 -6.89
CA PRO A 27 -1.90 4.08 -5.75
C PRO A 27 -0.50 3.49 -5.95
N VAL A 28 -0.39 2.37 -6.69
CA VAL A 28 0.91 1.77 -7.01
C VAL A 28 1.73 2.70 -7.91
N ILE A 29 1.11 3.24 -8.96
CA ILE A 29 1.75 4.21 -9.86
C ILE A 29 2.13 5.48 -9.07
N GLY A 30 1.26 5.94 -8.17
CA GLY A 30 1.56 7.07 -7.28
C GLY A 30 2.79 6.81 -6.40
N MET A 31 2.94 5.58 -5.89
CA MET A 31 4.11 5.16 -5.14
C MET A 31 5.38 5.14 -6.00
N LEU A 32 5.31 4.65 -7.23
CA LEU A 32 6.46 4.59 -8.14
C LEU A 32 6.87 6.00 -8.61
N ALA A 33 5.91 6.88 -8.89
CA ALA A 33 6.13 8.23 -9.40
C ALA A 33 6.47 9.23 -8.27
N THR A 34 7.45 8.91 -7.44
CA THR A 34 7.93 9.79 -6.36
C THR A 34 8.43 11.13 -6.93
N GLY A 35 7.98 12.23 -6.32
CA GLY A 35 8.34 13.59 -6.77
C GLY A 35 7.41 14.18 -7.82
N VAL A 36 6.58 13.39 -8.47
CA VAL A 36 5.53 13.89 -9.36
C VAL A 36 4.42 14.53 -8.52
N LYS A 37 4.02 15.75 -8.93
CA LYS A 37 2.94 16.50 -8.28
C LYS A 37 1.91 16.91 -9.31
N VAL A 38 0.64 16.93 -8.89
CA VAL A 38 -0.50 17.34 -9.73
C VAL A 38 -1.13 18.60 -9.13
N ALA A 39 -1.41 19.57 -9.98
CA ALA A 39 -2.12 20.76 -9.57
C ALA A 39 -3.63 20.47 -9.45
N VAL A 40 -4.16 20.59 -8.24
CA VAL A 40 -5.60 20.43 -7.95
C VAL A 40 -6.07 21.65 -7.17
N HIS A 41 -7.05 22.36 -7.70
CA HIS A 41 -7.58 23.59 -7.10
C HIS A 41 -6.51 24.60 -6.69
N GLY A 42 -5.49 24.78 -7.54
CA GLY A 42 -4.40 25.74 -7.30
C GLY A 42 -3.33 25.29 -6.30
N LYS A 43 -3.43 24.09 -5.76
CA LYS A 43 -2.44 23.48 -4.86
C LYS A 43 -1.72 22.31 -5.56
N MET A 44 -0.40 22.23 -5.38
CA MET A 44 0.40 21.10 -5.85
C MET A 44 0.30 19.95 -4.85
N ASN A 45 -0.26 18.82 -5.27
CA ASN A 45 -0.44 17.64 -4.44
C ASN A 45 0.45 16.50 -4.93
N SER A 46 1.07 15.77 -4.02
CA SER A 46 1.73 14.50 -4.30
C SER A 46 0.69 13.43 -4.65
N LEU A 47 1.13 12.37 -5.33
CA LEU A 47 0.24 11.29 -5.77
C LEU A 47 -0.01 10.29 -4.60
N ASN A 48 -0.58 10.78 -3.51
CA ASN A 48 -0.99 9.96 -2.38
C ASN A 48 -2.43 9.51 -2.57
N LEU A 49 -2.64 8.24 -2.79
CA LEU A 49 -3.94 7.68 -3.11
C LEU A 49 -4.29 6.53 -2.16
N ILE A 50 -5.56 6.47 -1.79
CA ILE A 50 -6.14 5.38 -1.01
C ILE A 50 -7.27 4.79 -1.82
N SER A 51 -7.22 3.50 -2.09
CA SER A 51 -8.27 2.81 -2.82
C SER A 51 -8.80 1.59 -2.09
N TYR A 52 -10.06 1.30 -2.36
CA TYR A 52 -10.75 0.13 -1.85
C TYR A 52 -11.47 -0.61 -2.99
N ILE A 53 -11.19 -1.89 -3.12
CA ILE A 53 -11.87 -2.76 -4.08
C ILE A 53 -12.90 -3.58 -3.32
N ALA A 54 -14.17 -3.19 -3.45
CA ALA A 54 -15.28 -3.88 -2.82
C ALA A 54 -15.79 -5.01 -3.71
N GLY A 55 -15.91 -6.20 -3.16
CA GLY A 55 -16.48 -7.33 -3.88
C GLY A 55 -16.92 -8.43 -2.95
N ASP A 56 -17.99 -9.13 -3.34
CA ASP A 56 -18.51 -10.26 -2.62
C ASP A 56 -17.59 -11.48 -2.69
N PHE A 57 -17.96 -12.55 -2.01
CA PHE A 57 -17.23 -13.80 -2.09
C PHE A 57 -17.15 -14.29 -3.54
N ALA A 58 -16.00 -14.81 -3.95
CA ALA A 58 -15.72 -15.32 -5.29
C ALA A 58 -15.97 -14.33 -6.46
N SER A 59 -15.95 -13.01 -6.22
CA SER A 59 -16.16 -11.98 -7.24
C SER A 59 -14.92 -11.65 -8.09
N GLY A 60 -13.86 -12.46 -8.01
CA GLY A 60 -12.64 -12.32 -8.82
C GLY A 60 -11.62 -11.32 -8.29
N LYS A 61 -11.77 -10.79 -7.07
CA LYS A 61 -10.81 -9.84 -6.46
C LYS A 61 -9.35 -10.32 -6.50
N GLY A 62 -9.13 -11.62 -6.27
CA GLY A 62 -7.79 -12.21 -6.27
C GLY A 62 -7.05 -12.13 -7.61
N SER A 63 -7.74 -11.85 -8.72
CA SER A 63 -7.11 -11.63 -10.03
C SER A 63 -6.32 -10.32 -10.09
N ILE A 64 -6.53 -9.40 -9.14
CA ILE A 64 -5.83 -8.12 -9.05
C ILE A 64 -4.43 -8.28 -8.44
N ASP A 65 -4.26 -9.24 -7.54
CA ASP A 65 -3.02 -9.46 -6.79
C ASP A 65 -1.79 -9.64 -7.70
N PRO A 66 -1.82 -10.53 -8.72
CA PRO A 66 -0.68 -10.70 -9.62
C PRO A 66 -0.30 -9.42 -10.38
N VAL A 67 -1.28 -8.58 -10.70
CA VAL A 67 -1.05 -7.31 -11.39
C VAL A 67 -0.36 -6.31 -10.44
N VAL A 68 -0.84 -6.17 -9.21
CA VAL A 68 -0.20 -5.33 -8.18
C VAL A 68 1.21 -5.83 -7.90
N ASP A 69 1.41 -7.15 -7.83
CA ASP A 69 2.71 -7.76 -7.62
C ASP A 69 3.68 -7.47 -8.76
N ALA A 70 3.23 -7.50 -10.01
CA ALA A 70 4.05 -7.16 -11.16
C ALA A 70 4.55 -5.70 -11.10
N TRP A 71 3.65 -4.75 -10.81
CA TRP A 71 4.00 -3.33 -10.67
C TRP A 71 4.95 -3.04 -9.51
N THR A 72 4.84 -3.77 -8.41
CA THR A 72 5.63 -3.55 -7.18
C THR A 72 6.87 -4.42 -7.07
N SER A 73 7.13 -5.31 -8.04
CA SER A 73 8.13 -6.37 -7.91
C SER A 73 9.55 -5.86 -7.69
N GLU A 74 9.96 -4.79 -8.36
CA GLU A 74 11.29 -4.19 -8.19
C GLU A 74 11.46 -3.61 -6.77
N VAL A 75 10.48 -2.85 -6.30
CA VAL A 75 10.48 -2.31 -4.93
C VAL A 75 10.50 -3.44 -3.90
N LYS A 76 9.70 -4.49 -4.12
CA LYS A 76 9.71 -5.67 -3.23
C LYS A 76 11.04 -6.42 -3.21
N GLN A 77 11.77 -6.45 -4.34
CA GLN A 77 13.11 -7.03 -4.38
C GLN A 77 14.10 -6.21 -3.55
N MET A 78 14.06 -4.89 -3.66
CA MET A 78 14.87 -4.01 -2.81
C MET A 78 14.50 -4.17 -1.33
N ASP A 79 13.23 -4.21 -1.01
CA ASP A 79 12.74 -4.41 0.36
C ASP A 79 13.22 -5.74 0.96
N LYS A 80 13.29 -6.81 0.15
CA LYS A 80 13.86 -8.09 0.60
C LYS A 80 15.34 -7.98 1.02
N MET A 81 16.11 -7.20 0.28
CA MET A 81 17.52 -6.95 0.65
C MET A 81 17.61 -6.19 1.98
N TYR A 82 16.74 -5.20 2.20
CA TYR A 82 16.67 -4.49 3.47
C TYR A 82 16.21 -5.40 4.62
N GLN A 83 15.22 -6.24 4.38
CA GLN A 83 14.76 -7.23 5.37
C GLN A 83 15.86 -8.20 5.77
N GLN A 84 16.71 -8.64 4.83
CA GLN A 84 17.89 -9.48 5.15
C GLN A 84 18.88 -8.75 6.07
N GLN A 85 19.16 -7.47 5.79
CA GLN A 85 20.03 -6.66 6.65
C GLN A 85 19.43 -6.50 8.07
N GLU A 86 18.12 -6.31 8.16
CA GLU A 86 17.42 -6.23 9.44
C GLU A 86 17.50 -7.55 10.21
N ASP A 87 17.34 -8.68 9.54
CA ASP A 87 17.46 -10.00 10.16
C ASP A 87 18.88 -10.30 10.64
N GLU A 88 19.89 -9.89 9.88
CA GLU A 88 21.29 -9.96 10.31
C GLU A 88 21.56 -9.09 11.55
N TRP A 89 21.05 -7.86 11.56
CA TRP A 89 21.14 -6.98 12.73
C TRP A 89 20.46 -7.61 13.96
N ARG A 90 19.25 -8.14 13.79
CA ARG A 90 18.52 -8.82 14.88
C ARG A 90 19.29 -10.02 15.41
N ALA A 91 19.94 -10.79 14.53
CA ALA A 91 20.79 -11.92 14.93
C ALA A 91 22.01 -11.45 15.74
N LYS A 92 22.71 -10.39 15.29
CA LYS A 92 23.84 -9.79 16.00
C LYS A 92 23.41 -9.24 17.37
N LYS A 93 22.27 -8.54 17.42
CA LYS A 93 21.70 -7.98 18.66
C LYS A 93 21.39 -9.07 19.70
N ARG A 94 20.82 -10.23 19.25
CA ARG A 94 20.55 -11.37 20.14
C ARG A 94 21.84 -12.07 20.62
N ALA A 95 22.88 -12.08 19.79
CA ALA A 95 24.16 -12.69 20.14
C ALA A 95 25.01 -11.82 21.10
N ALA A 96 24.75 -10.52 21.17
CA ALA A 96 25.47 -9.60 22.03
C ALA A 96 25.20 -9.90 23.51
N LYS A 97 26.27 -10.16 24.28
CA LYS A 97 26.19 -10.50 25.71
C LYS A 97 25.92 -9.30 26.61
N ASN A 98 26.31 -8.11 26.16
CA ASN A 98 26.18 -6.85 26.90
C ASN A 98 25.42 -5.80 26.09
N LYS A 99 24.63 -4.93 26.77
CA LYS A 99 23.94 -3.79 26.11
C LYS A 99 24.90 -2.84 25.34
N LYS A 100 26.14 -2.69 25.83
CA LYS A 100 27.16 -1.83 25.17
C LYS A 100 27.69 -2.41 23.86
N GLU A 101 27.54 -3.70 23.63
CA GLU A 101 28.00 -4.38 22.42
C GLU A 101 26.87 -4.57 21.39
N GLN A 102 25.67 -4.14 21.72
CA GLN A 102 24.53 -4.23 20.81
C GLN A 102 24.71 -3.27 19.64
N PRO A 103 24.57 -3.74 18.39
CA PRO A 103 24.66 -2.87 17.23
C PRO A 103 23.46 -1.92 17.19
N GLU A 104 23.69 -0.70 16.70
CA GLU A 104 22.61 0.24 16.43
C GLU A 104 21.63 -0.34 15.43
N GLU A 105 20.36 0.04 15.58
CA GLU A 105 19.31 -0.37 14.67
C GLU A 105 19.47 0.33 13.32
N PRO A 106 19.55 -0.43 12.21
CA PRO A 106 19.66 0.19 10.89
C PRO A 106 18.34 0.85 10.48
N LYS A 107 18.41 2.08 10.00
CA LYS A 107 17.27 2.80 9.40
C LYS A 107 17.17 2.39 7.93
N LEU A 108 16.36 1.40 7.63
CA LEU A 108 16.25 0.83 6.30
C LEU A 108 14.99 1.37 5.59
N PRO A 109 15.12 1.86 4.34
CA PRO A 109 14.03 2.48 3.60
C PRO A 109 13.09 1.46 2.94
N VAL A 110 12.51 0.57 3.75
CA VAL A 110 11.50 -0.40 3.29
C VAL A 110 10.24 0.36 2.90
N ARG A 111 9.75 0.12 1.69
CA ARG A 111 8.63 0.86 1.11
C ARG A 111 7.31 0.08 1.06
N CYS A 112 7.34 -1.24 0.87
CA CYS A 112 6.15 -2.08 0.91
C CYS A 112 5.85 -2.50 2.35
N LEU A 113 4.86 -1.85 2.96
CA LEU A 113 4.55 -1.97 4.38
C LEU A 113 3.26 -2.74 4.60
N THR A 114 3.25 -3.65 5.57
CA THR A 114 2.03 -4.36 5.96
C THR A 114 1.12 -3.48 6.81
N LEU A 115 -0.20 -3.58 6.59
CA LEU A 115 -1.22 -3.00 7.46
C LEU A 115 -1.42 -3.81 8.76
N ASN A 116 -0.82 -4.99 8.86
CA ASN A 116 -0.76 -5.75 10.10
C ASN A 116 0.37 -5.23 11.00
N ASN A 117 0.21 -4.03 11.52
CA ASN A 117 1.26 -3.32 12.22
C ASN A 117 0.67 -2.48 13.39
N THR A 118 1.53 -1.93 14.23
CA THR A 118 1.15 -0.87 15.18
C THR A 118 1.40 0.50 14.56
N VAL A 119 0.67 1.52 15.00
CA VAL A 119 0.86 2.91 14.56
C VAL A 119 2.30 3.37 14.79
N ALA A 120 2.91 2.97 15.93
CA ALA A 120 4.28 3.32 16.26
C ALA A 120 5.29 2.79 15.26
N ASN A 121 5.26 1.48 14.99
CA ASN A 121 6.19 0.85 14.08
C ASN A 121 5.95 1.30 12.62
N LEU A 122 4.68 1.50 12.24
CA LEU A 122 4.37 2.03 10.91
C LEU A 122 4.91 3.45 10.72
N ALA A 123 4.76 4.32 11.74
CA ALA A 123 5.29 5.68 11.70
C ALA A 123 6.81 5.70 11.54
N GLU A 124 7.52 4.84 12.26
CA GLU A 124 8.97 4.67 12.14
C GLU A 124 9.38 4.20 10.74
N ARG A 125 8.68 3.19 10.20
CA ARG A 125 8.91 2.71 8.84
C ARG A 125 8.69 3.80 7.80
N LEU A 126 7.62 4.57 7.94
CA LEU A 126 7.32 5.71 7.05
C LEU A 126 8.35 6.83 7.15
N ALA A 127 8.88 7.11 8.34
CA ALA A 127 9.96 8.07 8.52
C ALA A 127 11.27 7.62 7.83
N ASN A 128 11.51 6.31 7.75
CA ASN A 128 12.72 5.75 7.14
C ASN A 128 12.64 5.64 5.60
N THR A 129 11.55 6.04 4.94
CA THR A 129 11.43 5.94 3.47
C THR A 129 12.25 6.97 2.69
N GLU A 130 12.99 7.83 3.38
CA GLU A 130 13.87 8.84 2.76
C GLU A 130 13.16 9.78 1.76
N GLY A 131 11.92 10.14 2.06
CA GLY A 131 11.11 11.02 1.22
C GLY A 131 10.51 10.33 -0.02
N LYS A 132 10.61 9.01 -0.12
CA LYS A 132 9.91 8.22 -1.14
C LYS A 132 8.54 7.77 -0.63
N HIS A 133 7.63 7.54 -1.56
CA HIS A 133 6.32 7.00 -1.21
C HIS A 133 6.42 5.55 -0.72
N ALA A 134 5.79 5.26 0.42
CA ALA A 134 5.49 3.90 0.84
C ALA A 134 4.21 3.38 0.18
N PHE A 135 4.04 2.06 0.21
CA PHE A 135 2.88 1.38 -0.33
C PHE A 135 2.41 0.26 0.61
N SER A 136 1.11 0.13 0.75
CA SER A 136 0.50 -1.00 1.46
C SER A 136 -0.59 -1.61 0.62
N PHE A 137 -0.58 -2.93 0.54
CA PHE A 137 -1.62 -3.71 -0.11
C PHE A 137 -2.15 -4.78 0.85
N THR A 138 -3.47 -4.90 0.96
CA THR A 138 -4.11 -6.01 1.65
C THR A 138 -5.23 -6.60 0.79
N PRO A 139 -5.18 -7.91 0.50
CA PRO A 139 -6.25 -8.60 -0.21
C PRO A 139 -7.48 -8.84 0.69
N GLU A 140 -7.31 -8.72 2.03
CA GLU A 140 -8.35 -8.99 3.02
C GLU A 140 -8.48 -7.83 4.02
N ALA A 141 -9.24 -6.82 3.66
CA ALA A 141 -9.48 -5.66 4.52
C ALA A 141 -10.24 -5.98 5.82
N ASP A 142 -10.92 -7.12 5.88
CA ASP A 142 -11.61 -7.59 7.09
C ASP A 142 -10.65 -7.74 8.27
N THR A 143 -9.44 -8.25 8.03
CA THR A 143 -8.40 -8.41 9.07
C THR A 143 -7.90 -7.07 9.59
N VAL A 144 -7.78 -6.09 8.71
CA VAL A 144 -7.38 -4.72 9.05
C VAL A 144 -8.47 -4.04 9.88
N ALA A 145 -9.73 -4.13 9.44
CA ALA A 145 -10.88 -3.53 10.11
C ALA A 145 -11.07 -4.06 11.55
N GLN A 146 -10.76 -5.33 11.80
CA GLN A 146 -10.80 -5.89 13.14
C GLN A 146 -9.73 -5.29 14.07
N LYS A 147 -8.53 -5.07 13.54
CA LYS A 147 -7.41 -4.51 14.31
C LYS A 147 -7.58 -3.03 14.61
N TRP A 148 -8.19 -2.26 13.72
CA TRP A 148 -8.42 -0.82 13.90
C TRP A 148 -9.39 -0.47 15.06
N LYS A 149 -10.00 -1.46 15.66
CA LYS A 149 -10.73 -1.29 16.94
C LYS A 149 -9.83 -0.93 18.11
N SER A 150 -8.53 -1.19 18.00
CA SER A 150 -7.54 -0.82 18.99
C SER A 150 -6.88 0.51 18.60
N ALA A 151 -6.83 1.46 19.53
CA ALA A 151 -6.15 2.75 19.34
C ALA A 151 -4.66 2.59 18.95
N MET A 152 -4.03 1.48 19.33
CA MET A 152 -2.63 1.18 18.97
C MET A 152 -2.45 0.81 17.49
N SER A 153 -3.52 0.48 16.77
CA SER A 153 -3.52 0.03 15.39
C SER A 153 -4.53 0.78 14.51
N ASP A 154 -5.11 1.87 15.00
CA ASP A 154 -5.98 2.74 14.21
C ASP A 154 -5.16 3.71 13.38
N PHE A 155 -5.06 3.43 12.08
CA PHE A 155 -4.32 4.25 11.12
C PHE A 155 -5.17 5.34 10.46
N SER A 156 -6.44 5.50 10.82
CA SER A 156 -7.37 6.41 10.13
C SER A 156 -6.87 7.85 10.07
N VAL A 157 -6.28 8.34 11.15
CA VAL A 157 -5.68 9.68 11.22
C VAL A 157 -4.47 9.77 10.28
N MET A 158 -3.59 8.78 10.36
CA MET A 158 -2.37 8.72 9.53
C MET A 158 -2.71 8.63 8.03
N LEU A 159 -3.74 7.85 7.66
CA LEU A 159 -4.21 7.74 6.29
C LEU A 159 -4.76 9.06 5.75
N ARG A 160 -5.52 9.82 6.56
CA ARG A 160 -6.00 11.15 6.18
C ARG A 160 -4.85 12.12 5.94
N GLN A 161 -3.88 12.16 6.85
CA GLN A 161 -2.68 13.00 6.71
C GLN A 161 -1.83 12.58 5.50
N ALA A 162 -1.70 11.28 5.24
CA ALA A 162 -1.02 10.77 4.06
C ALA A 162 -1.71 11.21 2.77
N TYR A 163 -3.03 11.08 2.67
CA TYR A 163 -3.77 11.54 1.50
C TYR A 163 -3.55 13.04 1.21
N ASP A 164 -3.57 13.86 2.26
CA ASP A 164 -3.36 15.30 2.15
C ASP A 164 -1.87 15.68 1.98
N GLY A 165 -0.94 14.73 2.15
CA GLY A 165 0.51 14.94 2.07
C GLY A 165 1.03 15.90 3.14
N THR A 166 0.36 15.94 4.30
CA THR A 166 0.73 16.81 5.42
C THR A 166 1.79 16.17 6.32
N SER A 167 2.30 16.93 7.28
CA SER A 167 3.23 16.43 8.29
C SER A 167 2.56 15.42 9.22
N TYR A 168 3.37 14.50 9.73
CA TYR A 168 2.99 13.59 10.79
C TYR A 168 4.03 13.59 11.90
N GLU A 169 3.57 13.82 13.12
CA GLU A 169 4.43 13.88 14.29
C GLU A 169 3.94 12.90 15.36
N ARG A 170 4.87 12.24 16.00
CA ARG A 170 4.61 11.38 17.15
C ARG A 170 5.71 11.56 18.16
N GLU A 171 5.32 11.97 19.36
CA GLU A 171 6.21 12.11 20.50
C GLU A 171 5.79 11.19 21.64
N ALA A 172 6.77 10.62 22.32
CA ALA A 172 6.56 9.85 23.54
C ALA A 172 7.67 10.16 24.55
N ARG A 173 7.31 10.12 25.83
CA ARG A 173 8.24 10.49 26.91
C ARG A 173 9.29 9.43 27.24
N SER A 174 9.06 8.18 26.89
CA SER A 174 10.00 7.09 27.20
C SER A 174 11.20 7.17 26.27
N ALA A 175 12.40 6.96 26.81
CA ALA A 175 13.65 6.92 26.04
C ALA A 175 13.68 5.81 24.98
N ASP A 176 12.94 4.72 25.19
CA ASP A 176 12.83 3.58 24.26
C ASP A 176 11.63 3.72 23.32
N ALA A 177 10.90 4.84 23.37
CA ALA A 177 9.74 5.04 22.53
C ALA A 177 10.09 5.67 21.19
N VAL A 178 9.33 5.30 20.19
CA VAL A 178 9.47 5.81 18.83
C VAL A 178 8.97 7.25 18.75
N ASN A 179 9.89 8.19 18.54
CA ASN A 179 9.61 9.58 18.20
C ASN A 179 9.88 9.79 16.73
N VAL A 180 8.90 10.33 16.03
CA VAL A 180 8.97 10.54 14.56
C VAL A 180 8.51 11.96 14.22
N HIS A 181 9.23 12.56 13.28
CA HIS A 181 8.83 13.78 12.60
C HIS A 181 8.94 13.55 11.10
N ILE A 182 7.83 13.62 10.39
CA ILE A 182 7.73 13.44 8.95
C ILE A 182 7.14 14.73 8.38
N GLU A 183 7.88 15.46 7.56
CA GLU A 183 7.40 16.73 6.95
C GLU A 183 6.27 16.48 5.94
N HIS A 184 6.42 15.45 5.13
CA HIS A 184 5.45 15.03 4.12
C HIS A 184 5.21 13.54 4.25
N LEU A 185 4.03 13.17 4.72
CA LEU A 185 3.65 11.76 4.85
C LEU A 185 3.24 11.24 3.47
N LEU A 186 4.09 10.42 2.87
CA LEU A 186 3.93 9.87 1.52
C LEU A 186 3.59 8.38 1.59
N TRP A 187 2.30 8.07 1.58
CA TRP A 187 1.85 6.70 1.73
C TRP A 187 0.62 6.40 0.87
N ASN A 188 0.74 5.38 0.04
CA ASN A 188 -0.30 4.89 -0.86
C ASN A 188 -0.85 3.56 -0.36
N VAL A 189 -2.16 3.38 -0.40
CA VAL A 189 -2.81 2.19 0.17
C VAL A 189 -3.85 1.62 -0.78
N VAL A 190 -3.83 0.30 -0.93
CA VAL A 190 -4.86 -0.47 -1.63
C VAL A 190 -5.41 -1.53 -0.69
N MET A 191 -6.70 -1.57 -0.54
CA MET A 191 -7.43 -2.57 0.25
C MET A 191 -8.44 -3.29 -0.63
N CYS A 192 -8.49 -4.60 -0.52
CA CYS A 192 -9.55 -5.41 -1.12
C CYS A 192 -10.36 -6.08 0.00
N GLY A 193 -11.66 -6.12 -0.14
CA GLY A 193 -12.51 -6.74 0.88
C GLY A 193 -13.99 -6.79 0.48
N THR A 194 -14.81 -7.26 1.40
CA THR A 194 -16.25 -7.23 1.24
C THR A 194 -16.80 -5.80 1.42
N PRO A 195 -18.02 -5.49 0.94
CA PRO A 195 -18.70 -4.25 1.25
C PRO A 195 -18.85 -4.02 2.76
N ASP A 196 -19.11 -5.08 3.53
CA ASP A 196 -19.21 -4.99 4.99
C ASP A 196 -17.89 -4.63 5.66
N ALA A 197 -16.76 -5.11 5.12
CA ALA A 197 -15.45 -4.72 5.61
C ALA A 197 -15.17 -3.24 5.33
N LEU A 198 -15.60 -2.71 4.19
CA LEU A 198 -15.51 -1.29 3.88
C LEU A 198 -16.22 -0.45 4.94
N TYR A 199 -17.45 -0.80 5.32
CA TYR A 199 -18.18 -0.09 6.38
C TYR A 199 -17.46 -0.15 7.74
N ARG A 200 -16.75 -1.21 8.03
CA ARG A 200 -15.94 -1.32 9.24
C ARG A 200 -14.64 -0.51 9.18
N VAL A 201 -14.02 -0.40 8.02
CA VAL A 201 -12.84 0.45 7.78
C VAL A 201 -13.23 1.92 7.87
N VAL A 202 -14.37 2.29 7.28
CA VAL A 202 -14.93 3.65 7.29
C VAL A 202 -16.01 3.75 8.36
N ASN A 203 -15.64 3.50 9.61
CA ASN A 203 -16.59 3.41 10.73
C ASN A 203 -17.16 4.76 11.18
N ASN A 204 -16.56 5.87 10.76
CA ASN A 204 -17.00 7.22 11.12
C ASN A 204 -17.17 8.08 9.85
N TYR A 205 -18.42 8.35 9.49
CA TYR A 205 -18.76 9.15 8.31
C TYR A 205 -18.56 10.66 8.51
N THR A 206 -18.25 11.10 9.71
CA THR A 206 -18.10 12.53 10.04
C THR A 206 -16.64 13.01 10.03
N ASP A 207 -15.67 12.11 10.00
CA ASP A 207 -14.26 12.45 10.12
C ASP A 207 -13.57 12.76 8.75
N GLY A 208 -14.31 12.65 7.64
CA GLY A 208 -13.83 12.93 6.28
C GLY A 208 -12.91 11.84 5.70
N PHE A 209 -12.71 10.70 6.35
CA PHE A 209 -11.88 9.63 5.82
C PHE A 209 -12.47 9.02 4.55
N GLN A 210 -13.79 8.81 4.53
CA GLN A 210 -14.50 8.26 3.37
C GLN A 210 -14.32 9.09 2.09
N SER A 211 -14.21 10.42 2.19
CA SER A 211 -14.04 11.29 1.03
C SER A 211 -12.65 11.18 0.38
N ARG A 212 -11.72 10.49 1.05
CA ARG A 212 -10.34 10.28 0.61
C ARG A 212 -10.08 8.89 0.03
N ILE A 213 -11.09 8.03 0.02
CA ILE A 213 -10.99 6.66 -0.50
C ILE A 213 -11.68 6.59 -1.85
N VAL A 214 -10.94 6.13 -2.86
CA VAL A 214 -11.54 5.77 -4.16
C VAL A 214 -12.03 4.33 -4.08
N VAL A 215 -13.32 4.13 -4.32
CA VAL A 215 -13.95 2.80 -4.24
C VAL A 215 -14.30 2.31 -5.64
N ALA A 216 -13.89 1.10 -5.96
CA ALA A 216 -14.40 0.36 -7.10
C ALA A 216 -15.10 -0.93 -6.62
N ARG A 217 -16.17 -1.32 -7.28
CA ARG A 217 -16.88 -2.56 -7.01
C ARG A 217 -16.57 -3.58 -8.11
N THR A 218 -16.31 -4.83 -7.71
CA THR A 218 -16.26 -5.94 -8.66
C THR A 218 -17.69 -6.26 -9.12
N PRO A 219 -17.85 -6.86 -10.31
CA PRO A 219 -19.16 -7.37 -10.74
C PRO A 219 -19.73 -8.35 -9.72
N ASP A 220 -21.05 -8.44 -9.69
CA ASP A 220 -21.73 -9.47 -8.92
C ASP A 220 -21.33 -10.85 -9.45
N ASN A 221 -21.14 -11.80 -8.53
CA ASN A 221 -20.79 -13.15 -8.91
C ASN A 221 -21.99 -13.86 -9.55
N THR A 222 -21.87 -14.19 -10.83
CA THR A 222 -22.91 -14.87 -11.59
C THR A 222 -22.76 -16.40 -11.57
N PHE A 223 -21.73 -16.94 -10.89
CA PHE A 223 -21.39 -18.37 -10.88
C PHE A 223 -21.34 -18.98 -12.28
N THR A 224 -20.87 -18.20 -13.26
CA THR A 224 -20.67 -18.73 -14.61
C THR A 224 -19.60 -19.81 -14.60
N PRO A 225 -19.80 -20.92 -15.34
CA PRO A 225 -18.78 -21.95 -15.46
C PRO A 225 -17.45 -21.36 -15.93
N LEU A 226 -16.34 -21.89 -15.43
CA LEU A 226 -15.02 -21.61 -15.96
C LEU A 226 -15.00 -22.01 -17.44
N THR A 227 -14.89 -21.03 -18.30
CA THR A 227 -14.65 -21.25 -19.74
C THR A 227 -13.14 -21.17 -19.99
N ASP A 228 -12.67 -21.72 -21.10
CA ASP A 228 -11.23 -21.77 -21.45
C ASP A 228 -10.56 -20.40 -21.61
N ASN A 229 -11.33 -19.33 -21.59
CA ASN A 229 -10.85 -17.94 -21.62
C ASN A 229 -10.57 -17.42 -20.19
N LEU A 230 -9.55 -17.99 -19.56
CA LEU A 230 -9.04 -17.46 -18.29
C LEU A 230 -8.19 -16.22 -18.57
N TYR A 231 -8.61 -15.09 -18.00
CA TYR A 231 -7.78 -13.90 -17.97
C TYR A 231 -6.63 -14.12 -16.99
N VAL A 232 -5.41 -14.11 -17.50
CA VAL A 232 -4.19 -14.29 -16.71
C VAL A 232 -3.14 -13.28 -17.13
N LEU A 233 -2.28 -12.90 -16.20
CA LEU A 233 -1.13 -12.06 -16.48
C LEU A 233 -0.10 -12.88 -17.26
N THR A 234 0.05 -12.61 -18.55
CA THR A 234 1.02 -13.29 -19.40
C THR A 234 2.44 -12.81 -19.12
N PRO A 235 3.50 -13.61 -19.39
CA PRO A 235 4.89 -13.18 -19.25
C PRO A 235 5.24 -11.90 -20.03
N ARG A 236 4.65 -11.71 -21.20
CA ARG A 236 4.83 -10.50 -22.01
C ARG A 236 4.24 -9.27 -21.34
N GLN A 237 3.02 -9.36 -20.80
CA GLN A 237 2.36 -8.27 -20.06
C GLN A 237 3.15 -7.94 -18.80
N GLN A 238 3.60 -8.96 -18.07
CA GLN A 238 4.44 -8.77 -16.89
C GLN A 238 5.74 -8.04 -17.24
N SER A 239 6.43 -8.44 -18.31
CA SER A 239 7.66 -7.77 -18.78
C SER A 239 7.41 -6.30 -19.14
N ASN A 240 6.31 -6.01 -19.86
CA ASN A 240 5.94 -4.62 -20.19
C ASN A 240 5.67 -3.78 -18.94
N ILE A 241 4.93 -4.32 -17.97
CA ILE A 241 4.64 -3.64 -16.71
C ILE A 241 5.93 -3.34 -15.96
N LEU A 242 6.83 -4.31 -15.85
CA LEU A 242 8.14 -4.14 -15.20
C LEU A 242 8.97 -3.04 -15.84
N GLN A 243 9.07 -3.02 -17.18
CA GLN A 243 9.80 -1.98 -17.89
C GLN A 243 9.22 -0.59 -17.64
N ILE A 244 7.89 -0.46 -17.60
CA ILE A 244 7.24 0.82 -17.34
C ILE A 244 7.44 1.22 -15.88
N ALA A 245 7.31 0.30 -14.93
CA ALA A 245 7.53 0.56 -13.50
C ALA A 245 8.96 1.06 -13.25
N HIS A 246 9.96 0.47 -13.92
CA HIS A 246 11.36 0.88 -13.85
C HIS A 246 11.62 2.31 -14.37
N LEU A 247 10.82 2.78 -15.32
CA LEU A 247 10.96 4.11 -15.92
C LEU A 247 10.25 5.22 -15.13
N LEU A 248 9.46 4.86 -14.12
CA LEU A 248 8.82 5.85 -13.26
C LEU A 248 9.84 6.37 -12.24
N PRO A 249 9.88 7.70 -11.97
CA PRO A 249 10.89 8.34 -11.14
C PRO A 249 10.82 7.95 -9.66
#